data_176fb512c068ef28ceec29d58e693431
#
_entry.id   176fb512c068ef28ceec29d58e693431
#
_cell.length_a   1.000
_cell.length_b   1.000
_cell.length_c   1.000
_cell.angle_alpha   90.00
_cell.angle_beta   90.00
_cell.angle_gamma   90.00
#
_symmetry.space_group_name_H-M   'P 1'
#
loop_
_entity.id
_entity.type
_entity.pdbx_description
1 polymer ?
#
loop_
_entity_poly.entity_id
_entity_poly.type
_entity_poly.pdbx_seq_one_letter_code
_entity_poly.pdbx_strand_id
1 'polypeptide(L)'
;MTKSIAVFGTGPGVGQAVARRYGKEGYDVVLVARRREPLDLLARDLSADGITAHVITADLDRTSAVPELAERIRANVGNPTALYYGPVPTDPGFVPAVDLTPERLQDRMPITLYTLLALVREFLPAMVERRDGAILSAQGAAAVRGRPNMSGWPTVLAAQRNYLQSLAAEVSGKGVYVGMLYIGARIAGTPFDTDYQRRQAQGEPVPDLPAADPAELAEILWDMHTRRNRHETVVPTGVLDG
;
A
#
# COMPACT_ATOMS: atom_id res chain seq x y z
N MET A 1 2.60 -10.81 23.19
CA MET A 1 1.94 -9.61 22.63
C MET A 1 1.11 -10.04 21.46
N THR A 2 -0.11 -9.56 21.32
CA THR A 2 -0.95 -9.79 20.15
C THR A 2 -0.25 -9.15 18.93
N LYS A 3 -0.18 -9.86 17.81
CA LYS A 3 0.34 -9.28 16.56
C LYS A 3 -0.66 -8.26 16.02
N SER A 4 -0.17 -7.19 15.41
CA SER A 4 -1.03 -6.18 14.81
C SER A 4 -0.46 -5.65 13.50
N ILE A 5 -1.36 -5.21 12.62
CA ILE A 5 -0.99 -4.57 11.35
C ILE A 5 -1.70 -3.22 11.22
N ALA A 6 -0.95 -2.19 10.85
CA ALA A 6 -1.53 -0.91 10.44
C ALA A 6 -1.59 -0.85 8.90
N VAL A 7 -2.80 -0.69 8.37
CA VAL A 7 -3.10 -0.70 6.92
C VAL A 7 -3.38 0.73 6.47
N PHE A 8 -2.40 1.35 5.83
CA PHE A 8 -2.50 2.70 5.28
C PHE A 8 -2.96 2.66 3.82
N GLY A 9 -4.06 3.32 3.53
CA GLY A 9 -4.74 3.24 2.25
C GLY A 9 -5.77 2.12 2.21
N THR A 10 -6.57 2.00 3.29
CA THR A 10 -7.66 1.02 3.41
C THR A 10 -8.85 1.45 2.54
N GLY A 11 -8.66 1.41 1.23
CA GLY A 11 -9.71 1.58 0.23
C GLY A 11 -10.16 0.23 -0.34
N PRO A 12 -11.19 0.21 -1.21
CA PRO A 12 -11.54 -1.00 -1.96
C PRO A 12 -10.32 -1.48 -2.75
N GLY A 13 -10.08 -2.78 -2.78
CA GLY A 13 -8.93 -3.41 -3.41
C GLY A 13 -7.93 -3.98 -2.39
N VAL A 14 -6.62 -3.80 -2.64
CA VAL A 14 -5.57 -4.50 -1.89
C VAL A 14 -5.58 -4.18 -0.39
N GLY A 15 -5.83 -2.93 0.00
CA GLY A 15 -5.81 -2.54 1.42
C GLY A 15 -6.85 -3.30 2.25
N GLN A 16 -8.10 -3.42 1.77
CA GLN A 16 -9.14 -4.22 2.43
C GLN A 16 -8.79 -5.72 2.44
N ALA A 17 -8.25 -6.23 1.35
CA ALA A 17 -7.87 -7.64 1.25
C ALA A 17 -6.72 -7.98 2.20
N VAL A 18 -5.73 -7.11 2.35
CA VAL A 18 -4.63 -7.23 3.33
C VAL A 18 -5.19 -7.21 4.76
N ALA A 19 -6.10 -6.27 5.08
CA ALA A 19 -6.74 -6.20 6.38
C ALA A 19 -7.43 -7.52 6.74
N ARG A 20 -8.22 -8.08 5.81
CA ARG A 20 -8.91 -9.36 5.99
C ARG A 20 -7.93 -10.54 6.08
N ARG A 21 -6.92 -10.58 5.22
CA ARG A 21 -5.93 -11.67 5.20
C ARG A 21 -5.16 -11.77 6.51
N TYR A 22 -4.67 -10.63 7.01
CA TYR A 22 -3.92 -10.57 8.27
C TYR A 22 -4.81 -10.82 9.47
N GLY A 23 -6.04 -10.28 9.46
CA GLY A 23 -7.01 -10.54 10.52
C GLY A 23 -7.33 -12.02 10.70
N LYS A 24 -7.49 -12.77 9.59
CA LYS A 24 -7.68 -14.23 9.63
C LYS A 24 -6.50 -14.99 10.24
N GLU A 25 -5.31 -14.40 10.28
CA GLU A 25 -4.13 -14.95 10.94
C GLU A 25 -3.97 -14.47 12.41
N GLY A 26 -5.02 -13.83 12.95
CA GLY A 26 -5.05 -13.39 14.35
C GLY A 26 -4.35 -12.07 14.63
N TYR A 27 -4.12 -11.25 13.60
CA TYR A 27 -3.64 -9.89 13.80
C TYR A 27 -4.79 -8.95 14.16
N ASP A 28 -4.58 -8.07 15.16
CA ASP A 28 -5.41 -6.88 15.32
C ASP A 28 -5.13 -5.92 14.17
N VAL A 29 -6.19 -5.39 13.54
CA VAL A 29 -6.05 -4.59 12.31
C VAL A 29 -6.38 -3.14 12.57
N VAL A 30 -5.48 -2.21 12.24
CA VAL A 30 -5.75 -0.78 12.25
C VAL A 30 -6.01 -0.31 10.81
N LEU A 31 -7.23 0.14 10.56
CA LEU A 31 -7.70 0.61 9.24
C LEU A 31 -7.49 2.12 9.14
N VAL A 32 -6.63 2.56 8.21
CA VAL A 32 -6.31 3.99 8.04
C VAL A 32 -6.69 4.48 6.65
N ALA A 33 -7.64 5.42 6.58
CA ALA A 33 -8.01 6.14 5.35
C ALA A 33 -8.70 7.47 5.69
N ARG A 34 -9.01 8.28 4.67
CA ARG A 34 -9.62 9.62 4.84
C ARG A 34 -11.08 9.58 5.27
N ARG A 35 -11.87 8.68 4.70
CA ARG A 35 -13.34 8.62 4.87
C ARG A 35 -13.72 7.63 5.95
N ARG A 36 -14.48 8.10 6.95
CA ARG A 36 -14.89 7.31 8.11
C ARG A 36 -15.88 6.18 7.76
N GLU A 37 -16.93 6.52 7.03
CA GLU A 37 -18.03 5.60 6.75
C GLU A 37 -17.58 4.28 6.08
N PRO A 38 -16.77 4.27 4.99
CA PRO A 38 -16.29 3.02 4.42
C PRO A 38 -15.42 2.21 5.37
N LEU A 39 -14.67 2.87 6.27
CA LEU A 39 -13.86 2.18 7.27
C LEU A 39 -14.74 1.51 8.34
N ASP A 40 -15.79 2.20 8.81
CA ASP A 40 -16.73 1.66 9.79
C ASP A 40 -17.51 0.45 9.22
N LEU A 41 -17.88 0.48 7.94
CA LEU A 41 -18.48 -0.65 7.25
C LEU A 41 -17.52 -1.85 7.20
N LEU A 42 -16.30 -1.62 6.74
CA LEU A 42 -15.28 -2.67 6.70
C LEU A 42 -14.99 -3.24 8.10
N ALA A 43 -14.90 -2.40 9.12
CA ALA A 43 -14.66 -2.86 10.49
C ALA A 43 -15.79 -3.76 11.00
N ARG A 44 -17.04 -3.47 10.66
CA ARG A 44 -18.19 -4.34 10.99
C ARG A 44 -18.10 -5.68 10.27
N ASP A 45 -17.75 -5.67 8.98
CA ASP A 45 -17.59 -6.91 8.20
C ASP A 45 -16.46 -7.77 8.76
N LEU A 46 -15.32 -7.16 9.12
CA LEU A 46 -14.21 -7.86 9.76
C LEU A 46 -14.61 -8.42 11.14
N SER A 47 -15.37 -7.64 11.92
CA SER A 47 -15.84 -8.09 13.24
C SER A 47 -16.80 -9.27 13.12
N ALA A 48 -17.64 -9.33 12.07
CA ALA A 48 -18.50 -10.48 11.80
C ALA A 48 -17.70 -11.76 11.48
N ASP A 49 -16.48 -11.60 10.92
CA ASP A 49 -15.52 -12.68 10.70
C ASP A 49 -14.64 -12.97 11.94
N GLY A 50 -14.91 -12.34 13.09
CA GLY A 50 -14.14 -12.51 14.34
C GLY A 50 -12.80 -11.76 14.39
N ILE A 51 -12.60 -10.79 13.50
CA ILE A 51 -11.36 -10.01 13.38
C ILE A 51 -11.50 -8.70 14.17
N THR A 52 -10.56 -8.41 15.06
CA THR A 52 -10.47 -7.13 15.77
C THR A 52 -9.98 -6.04 14.83
N ALA A 53 -10.80 -5.01 14.59
CA ALA A 53 -10.47 -3.90 13.71
C ALA A 53 -10.68 -2.53 14.38
N HIS A 54 -9.68 -1.66 14.28
CA HIS A 54 -9.68 -0.30 14.81
C HIS A 54 -9.70 0.71 13.66
N VAL A 55 -10.61 1.67 13.69
CA VAL A 55 -10.77 2.68 12.65
C VAL A 55 -10.09 3.97 13.03
N ILE A 56 -9.18 4.44 12.19
CA ILE A 56 -8.50 5.73 12.33
C ILE A 56 -8.61 6.52 11.03
N THR A 57 -9.30 7.66 11.06
CA THR A 57 -9.30 8.58 9.92
C THR A 57 -8.04 9.42 9.91
N ALA A 58 -7.36 9.46 8.77
CA ALA A 58 -6.20 10.30 8.55
C ALA A 58 -6.06 10.69 7.07
N ASP A 59 -5.53 11.88 6.85
CA ASP A 59 -5.11 12.33 5.54
C ASP A 59 -3.61 12.11 5.38
N LEU A 60 -3.24 11.15 4.53
CA LEU A 60 -1.85 10.76 4.30
C LEU A 60 -1.09 11.75 3.40
N ASP A 61 -1.74 12.78 2.85
CA ASP A 61 -1.06 13.92 2.24
C ASP A 61 -0.46 14.88 3.30
N ARG A 62 -0.94 14.81 4.54
CA ARG A 62 -0.47 15.64 5.65
C ARG A 62 0.65 14.94 6.44
N THR A 63 1.86 14.90 5.88
CA THR A 63 3.02 14.25 6.52
C THR A 63 3.29 14.77 7.94
N SER A 64 3.02 16.06 8.21
CA SER A 64 3.19 16.66 9.55
C SER A 64 2.25 16.09 10.61
N ALA A 65 1.17 15.42 10.21
CA ALA A 65 0.22 14.77 11.13
C ALA A 65 0.63 13.33 11.52
N VAL A 66 1.74 12.81 10.97
CA VAL A 66 2.18 11.42 11.22
C VAL A 66 2.48 11.15 12.69
N PRO A 67 3.16 12.03 13.47
CA PRO A 67 3.37 11.78 14.91
C PRO A 67 2.06 11.57 15.68
N GLU A 68 1.06 12.43 15.46
CA GLU A 68 -0.27 12.28 16.08
C GLU A 68 -0.96 10.98 15.64
N LEU A 69 -0.87 10.65 14.36
CA LEU A 69 -1.41 9.40 13.82
C LEU A 69 -0.75 8.18 14.47
N ALA A 70 0.56 8.21 14.65
CA ALA A 70 1.32 7.14 15.30
C ALA A 70 0.89 6.96 16.77
N GLU A 71 0.69 8.04 17.53
CA GLU A 71 0.17 7.96 18.91
C GLU A 71 -1.23 7.34 18.95
N ARG A 72 -2.12 7.72 18.03
CA ARG A 72 -3.45 7.12 17.94
C ARG A 72 -3.39 5.62 17.60
N ILE A 73 -2.46 5.20 16.75
CA ILE A 73 -2.22 3.77 16.47
C ILE A 73 -1.73 3.07 17.72
N ARG A 74 -0.72 3.63 18.42
CA ARG A 74 -0.16 3.06 19.65
C ARG A 74 -1.20 2.91 20.76
N ALA A 75 -2.12 3.86 20.87
CA ALA A 75 -3.20 3.80 21.85
C ALA A 75 -4.16 2.61 21.64
N ASN A 76 -4.30 2.12 20.42
CA ASN A 76 -5.17 0.99 20.08
C ASN A 76 -4.45 -0.36 20.16
N VAL A 77 -3.24 -0.46 19.61
CA VAL A 77 -2.56 -1.75 19.40
C VAL A 77 -1.09 -1.77 19.86
N GLY A 78 -0.62 -0.72 20.51
CA GLY A 78 0.81 -0.54 20.79
C GLY A 78 1.59 -0.27 19.49
N ASN A 79 2.86 -0.64 19.48
CA ASN A 79 3.67 -0.56 18.25
C ASN A 79 3.34 -1.75 17.33
N PRO A 80 2.74 -1.52 16.15
CA PRO A 80 2.33 -2.59 15.25
C PRO A 80 3.50 -3.47 14.83
N THR A 81 3.22 -4.76 14.61
CA THR A 81 4.21 -5.72 14.14
C THR A 81 4.35 -5.68 12.62
N ALA A 82 3.35 -5.18 11.92
CA ALA A 82 3.41 -5.00 10.48
C ALA A 82 2.80 -3.65 10.06
N LEU A 83 3.35 -3.07 8.99
CA LEU A 83 2.79 -1.94 8.27
C LEU A 83 2.50 -2.37 6.84
N TYR A 84 1.33 -2.03 6.34
CA TYR A 84 1.04 -2.08 4.92
C TYR A 84 0.81 -0.64 4.40
N TYR A 85 1.52 -0.25 3.36
CA TYR A 85 1.42 1.06 2.74
C TYR A 85 1.04 0.96 1.27
N GLY A 86 -0.18 1.35 0.93
CA GLY A 86 -0.71 1.29 -0.44
C GLY A 86 -1.76 2.38 -0.72
N PRO A 87 -1.59 3.64 -0.21
CA PRO A 87 -2.52 4.69 -0.57
C PRO A 87 -2.37 5.06 -2.04
N VAL A 88 -3.50 5.38 -2.67
CA VAL A 88 -3.57 5.85 -4.05
C VAL A 88 -4.08 7.29 -4.03
N PRO A 89 -3.43 8.23 -4.73
CA PRO A 89 -3.94 9.60 -4.86
C PRO A 89 -5.29 9.57 -5.62
N THR A 90 -6.14 10.55 -5.34
CA THR A 90 -7.47 10.66 -5.97
C THR A 90 -7.37 10.76 -7.48
N ASP A 91 -6.36 11.50 -7.96
CA ASP A 91 -5.98 11.58 -9.36
C ASP A 91 -4.51 11.15 -9.48
N PRO A 92 -4.16 10.06 -10.19
CA PRO A 92 -2.78 9.65 -10.40
C PRO A 92 -1.99 10.66 -11.25
N GLY A 93 -2.64 11.51 -12.01
CA GLY A 93 -2.02 12.61 -12.76
C GLY A 93 -0.98 12.13 -13.77
N PHE A 94 -1.28 11.07 -14.52
CA PHE A 94 -0.39 10.60 -15.60
C PHE A 94 -0.24 11.65 -16.68
N VAL A 95 1.00 11.92 -17.08
CA VAL A 95 1.35 12.87 -18.14
C VAL A 95 2.49 12.33 -19.01
N PRO A 96 2.64 12.82 -20.25
CA PRO A 96 3.87 12.61 -21.02
C PRO A 96 5.08 13.11 -20.22
N ALA A 97 6.21 12.42 -20.34
CA ALA A 97 7.43 12.80 -19.59
C ALA A 97 7.93 14.21 -19.96
N VAL A 98 7.69 14.62 -21.21
CA VAL A 98 8.06 15.97 -21.70
C VAL A 98 7.22 17.10 -21.10
N ASP A 99 6.04 16.77 -20.55
CA ASP A 99 5.10 17.73 -19.94
C ASP A 99 5.13 17.67 -18.41
N LEU A 100 6.00 16.85 -17.83
CA LEU A 100 6.12 16.71 -16.38
C LEU A 100 6.84 17.92 -15.79
N THR A 101 6.20 18.60 -14.84
CA THR A 101 6.80 19.74 -14.13
C THR A 101 7.22 19.37 -12.71
N PRO A 102 8.18 20.12 -12.11
CA PRO A 102 8.56 19.91 -10.71
C PRO A 102 7.39 19.99 -9.74
N GLU A 103 6.45 20.91 -9.95
CA GLU A 103 5.29 21.14 -9.07
C GLU A 103 4.38 19.90 -9.06
N ARG A 104 4.14 19.28 -10.21
CA ARG A 104 3.36 18.03 -10.31
C ARG A 104 3.99 16.89 -9.52
N LEU A 105 5.33 16.82 -9.46
CA LEU A 105 6.02 15.84 -8.60
C LEU A 105 5.86 16.20 -7.13
N GLN A 106 6.03 17.48 -6.75
CA GLN A 106 5.88 17.94 -5.38
C GLN A 106 4.51 17.58 -4.80
N ASP A 107 3.43 17.71 -5.56
CA ASP A 107 2.07 17.36 -5.16
C ASP A 107 1.89 15.87 -4.88
N ARG A 108 2.73 15.00 -5.42
CA ARG A 108 2.64 13.54 -5.24
C ARG A 108 3.58 12.99 -4.18
N MET A 109 4.58 13.77 -3.79
CA MET A 109 5.59 13.35 -2.81
C MET A 109 5.01 13.04 -1.43
N PRO A 110 4.09 13.87 -0.85
CA PRO A 110 3.59 13.63 0.50
C PRO A 110 2.96 12.25 0.67
N ILE A 111 1.89 11.96 -0.05
CA ILE A 111 1.17 10.67 0.08
C ILE A 111 1.99 9.48 -0.39
N THR A 112 2.93 9.67 -1.34
CA THR A 112 3.64 8.53 -1.92
C THR A 112 4.91 8.21 -1.15
N LEU A 113 5.70 9.20 -0.75
CA LEU A 113 7.02 8.99 -0.17
C LEU A 113 7.18 9.55 1.24
N TYR A 114 6.84 10.84 1.47
CA TYR A 114 7.18 11.49 2.74
C TYR A 114 6.44 10.90 3.93
N THR A 115 5.16 10.58 3.77
CA THR A 115 4.35 9.96 4.83
C THR A 115 4.82 8.54 5.13
N LEU A 116 5.21 7.75 4.12
CA LEU A 116 5.84 6.45 4.36
C LEU A 116 7.15 6.58 5.14
N LEU A 117 8.04 7.50 4.74
CA LEU A 117 9.28 7.78 5.47
C LEU A 117 9.02 8.14 6.94
N ALA A 118 8.05 9.01 7.19
CA ALA A 118 7.70 9.42 8.55
C ALA A 118 7.14 8.25 9.37
N LEU A 119 6.26 7.43 8.80
CA LEU A 119 5.71 6.23 9.46
C LEU A 119 6.79 5.20 9.77
N VAL A 120 7.72 4.98 8.84
CA VAL A 120 8.87 4.09 9.08
C VAL A 120 9.71 4.61 10.25
N ARG A 121 9.99 5.90 10.32
CA ARG A 121 10.73 6.49 11.46
C ARG A 121 10.02 6.31 12.80
N GLU A 122 8.69 6.35 12.80
CA GLU A 122 7.89 6.13 14.01
C GLU A 122 7.93 4.69 14.51
N PHE A 123 7.82 3.71 13.63
CA PHE A 123 7.56 2.32 14.04
C PHE A 123 8.76 1.38 13.90
N LEU A 124 9.70 1.66 13.01
CA LEU A 124 10.88 0.82 12.78
C LEU A 124 11.75 0.60 14.04
N PRO A 125 12.00 1.61 14.91
CA PRO A 125 12.81 1.38 16.10
C PRO A 125 12.29 0.24 16.99
N ALA A 126 10.99 0.22 17.27
CA ALA A 126 10.37 -0.84 18.05
C ALA A 126 10.37 -2.21 17.34
N MET A 127 10.30 -2.24 15.99
CA MET A 127 10.44 -3.47 15.20
C MET A 127 11.85 -4.03 15.29
N VAL A 128 12.87 -3.19 15.22
CA VAL A 128 14.28 -3.58 15.36
C VAL A 128 14.59 -4.05 16.78
N GLU A 129 14.11 -3.36 17.81
CA GLU A 129 14.30 -3.71 19.22
C GLU A 129 13.77 -5.12 19.54
N ARG A 130 12.53 -5.42 19.12
CA ARG A 130 11.95 -6.76 19.31
C ARG A 130 12.43 -7.81 18.31
N ARG A 131 13.26 -7.42 17.33
CA ARG A 131 13.74 -8.26 16.21
C ARG A 131 12.60 -8.97 15.45
N ASP A 132 11.46 -8.33 15.36
CA ASP A 132 10.29 -8.80 14.63
C ASP A 132 9.51 -7.61 14.05
N GLY A 133 9.30 -7.62 12.74
CA GLY A 133 8.54 -6.60 12.03
C GLY A 133 8.43 -6.85 10.55
N ALA A 134 7.44 -6.20 9.93
CA ALA A 134 7.28 -6.18 8.49
C ALA A 134 6.81 -4.82 7.98
N ILE A 135 7.39 -4.36 6.88
CA ILE A 135 6.97 -3.17 6.13
C ILE A 135 6.64 -3.65 4.71
N LEU A 136 5.38 -3.51 4.34
CA LEU A 136 4.85 -4.02 3.08
C LEU A 136 4.30 -2.86 2.24
N SER A 137 4.53 -2.90 0.93
CA SER A 137 3.96 -1.92 0.01
C SER A 137 3.39 -2.61 -1.22
N ALA A 138 2.26 -2.10 -1.73
CA ALA A 138 1.74 -2.44 -3.04
C ALA A 138 1.71 -1.19 -3.92
N GLN A 139 2.27 -1.29 -5.12
CA GLN A 139 2.48 -0.17 -6.05
C GLN A 139 2.14 -0.59 -7.47
N GLY A 140 1.92 0.39 -8.36
CA GLY A 140 1.83 0.14 -9.79
C GLY A 140 3.17 -0.35 -10.37
N ALA A 141 3.14 -1.30 -11.32
CA ALA A 141 4.34 -1.83 -12.00
C ALA A 141 5.13 -0.75 -12.75
N ALA A 142 4.53 0.40 -13.04
CA ALA A 142 5.23 1.57 -13.59
C ALA A 142 6.30 2.16 -12.64
N ALA A 143 6.32 1.78 -11.37
CA ALA A 143 7.43 2.06 -10.44
C ALA A 143 8.73 1.34 -10.83
N VAL A 144 8.63 0.21 -11.53
CA VAL A 144 9.76 -0.62 -11.93
C VAL A 144 10.29 -0.23 -13.30
N ARG A 145 9.37 0.06 -14.24
CA ARG A 145 9.71 0.43 -15.61
C ARG A 145 8.81 1.56 -16.11
N GLY A 146 9.42 2.65 -16.57
CA GLY A 146 8.70 3.77 -17.18
C GLY A 146 8.02 3.36 -18.48
N ARG A 147 6.86 3.97 -18.76
CA ARG A 147 6.08 3.77 -20.00
C ARG A 147 5.72 5.14 -20.59
N PRO A 148 5.52 5.24 -21.90
CA PRO A 148 5.07 6.47 -22.55
C PRO A 148 3.78 6.98 -21.90
N ASN A 149 3.66 8.29 -21.71
CA ASN A 149 2.51 8.99 -21.13
C ASN A 149 2.16 8.57 -19.67
N MET A 150 3.07 7.91 -18.98
CA MET A 150 2.91 7.44 -17.60
C MET A 150 3.95 8.05 -16.65
N SER A 151 4.30 9.32 -16.83
CA SER A 151 5.10 10.09 -15.84
C SER A 151 4.20 10.75 -14.78
N GLY A 152 4.81 11.36 -13.79
CA GLY A 152 4.12 11.95 -12.64
C GLY A 152 4.15 10.99 -11.44
N TRP A 153 3.03 10.44 -11.02
CA TRP A 153 2.99 9.53 -9.88
C TRP A 153 3.96 8.33 -10.00
N PRO A 154 4.08 7.62 -11.14
CA PRO A 154 5.05 6.54 -11.29
C PRO A 154 6.51 6.95 -11.01
N THR A 155 6.87 8.19 -11.31
CA THR A 155 8.22 8.72 -11.00
C THR A 155 8.46 8.75 -9.48
N VAL A 156 7.46 9.16 -8.70
CA VAL A 156 7.55 9.16 -7.23
C VAL A 156 7.45 7.75 -6.66
N LEU A 157 6.69 6.86 -7.29
CA LEU A 157 6.68 5.43 -6.91
C LEU A 157 8.05 4.76 -7.12
N ALA A 158 8.78 5.14 -8.17
CA ALA A 158 10.16 4.67 -8.38
C ALA A 158 11.11 5.17 -7.27
N ALA A 159 10.92 6.41 -6.80
CA ALA A 159 11.65 6.92 -5.64
C ALA A 159 11.29 6.14 -4.35
N GLN A 160 10.01 5.86 -4.12
CA GLN A 160 9.56 5.01 -3.01
C GLN A 160 10.19 3.61 -3.09
N ARG A 161 10.22 3.00 -4.29
CA ARG A 161 10.87 1.71 -4.52
C ARG A 161 12.33 1.72 -4.10
N ASN A 162 13.09 2.70 -4.58
CA ASN A 162 14.52 2.82 -4.24
C ASN A 162 14.75 2.96 -2.73
N TYR A 163 13.93 3.78 -2.07
CA TYR A 163 13.98 3.93 -0.61
C TYR A 163 13.72 2.59 0.11
N LEU A 164 12.68 1.85 -0.29
CA LEU A 164 12.34 0.56 0.35
C LEU A 164 13.39 -0.52 0.08
N GLN A 165 14.06 -0.51 -1.08
CA GLN A 165 15.19 -1.40 -1.38
C GLN A 165 16.37 -1.11 -0.44
N SER A 166 16.73 0.16 -0.24
CA SER A 166 17.78 0.57 0.69
C SER A 166 17.42 0.17 2.12
N LEU A 167 16.18 0.43 2.54
CA LEU A 167 15.69 0.03 3.86
C LEU A 167 15.77 -1.48 4.05
N ALA A 168 15.35 -2.28 3.06
CA ALA A 168 15.44 -3.74 3.12
C ALA A 168 16.88 -4.23 3.37
N ALA A 169 17.85 -3.63 2.69
CA ALA A 169 19.26 -3.96 2.86
C ALA A 169 19.76 -3.57 4.27
N GLU A 170 19.38 -2.40 4.78
CA GLU A 170 19.83 -1.89 6.09
C GLU A 170 19.24 -2.65 7.28
N VAL A 171 18.01 -3.18 7.15
CA VAL A 171 17.34 -3.94 8.22
C VAL A 171 17.51 -5.45 8.07
N SER A 172 18.22 -5.89 7.03
CA SER A 172 18.63 -7.28 6.85
C SER A 172 19.38 -7.76 8.10
N GLY A 173 18.98 -8.92 8.64
CA GLY A 173 19.55 -9.45 9.89
C GLY A 173 19.07 -8.78 11.19
N LYS A 174 18.27 -7.71 11.14
CA LYS A 174 17.65 -7.07 12.31
C LYS A 174 16.25 -7.61 12.64
N GLY A 175 15.80 -8.67 11.94
CA GLY A 175 14.49 -9.28 12.16
C GLY A 175 13.32 -8.55 11.50
N VAL A 176 13.56 -7.47 10.77
CA VAL A 176 12.53 -6.71 10.06
C VAL A 176 12.54 -7.08 8.57
N TYR A 177 11.37 -7.39 8.04
CA TYR A 177 11.15 -7.70 6.64
C TYR A 177 10.59 -6.47 5.89
N VAL A 178 11.07 -6.23 4.67
CA VAL A 178 10.52 -5.21 3.77
C VAL A 178 10.11 -5.90 2.46
N GLY A 179 8.83 -5.79 2.08
CA GLY A 179 8.28 -6.43 0.90
C GLY A 179 7.54 -5.46 -0.01
N MET A 180 7.75 -5.58 -1.32
CA MET A 180 7.18 -4.71 -2.35
C MET A 180 6.48 -5.53 -3.43
N LEU A 181 5.19 -5.29 -3.62
CA LEU A 181 4.38 -5.88 -4.68
C LEU A 181 4.11 -4.84 -5.77
N TYR A 182 4.48 -5.14 -7.01
CA TYR A 182 4.24 -4.28 -8.17
C TYR A 182 3.14 -4.86 -9.03
N ILE A 183 2.08 -4.08 -9.27
CA ILE A 183 0.85 -4.53 -9.91
C ILE A 183 0.74 -3.86 -11.27
N GLY A 184 0.82 -4.65 -12.35
CA GLY A 184 0.60 -4.24 -13.73
C GLY A 184 -0.78 -4.67 -14.25
N ALA A 185 -1.79 -4.59 -13.39
CA ALA A 185 -3.15 -5.02 -13.67
C ALA A 185 -4.15 -4.01 -13.08
N ARG A 186 -5.39 -4.03 -13.55
CA ARG A 186 -6.51 -3.38 -12.86
C ARG A 186 -6.96 -4.26 -11.69
N ILE A 187 -7.17 -3.67 -10.53
CA ILE A 187 -7.58 -4.39 -9.33
C ILE A 187 -9.10 -4.46 -9.31
N ALA A 188 -9.65 -5.67 -9.35
CA ALA A 188 -11.09 -5.91 -9.39
C ALA A 188 -11.83 -5.22 -8.24
N GLY A 189 -13.00 -4.65 -8.54
CA GLY A 189 -13.87 -3.98 -7.56
C GLY A 189 -13.41 -2.60 -7.10
N THR A 190 -12.32 -2.05 -7.66
CA THR A 190 -11.90 -0.67 -7.40
C THR A 190 -12.65 0.33 -8.26
N PRO A 191 -12.72 1.63 -7.87
CA PRO A 191 -13.30 2.67 -8.73
C PRO A 191 -12.66 2.74 -10.12
N PHE A 192 -11.35 2.51 -10.21
CA PHE A 192 -10.66 2.42 -11.50
C PHE A 192 -11.18 1.26 -12.35
N ASP A 193 -11.33 0.08 -11.77
CA ASP A 193 -11.86 -1.10 -12.47
C ASP A 193 -13.31 -0.87 -12.94
N THR A 194 -14.14 -0.27 -12.10
CA THR A 194 -15.53 0.07 -12.44
C THR A 194 -15.59 1.06 -13.61
N ASP A 195 -14.76 2.11 -13.60
CA ASP A 195 -14.70 3.08 -14.70
C ASP A 195 -14.15 2.44 -15.98
N TYR A 196 -13.12 1.61 -15.85
CA TYR A 196 -12.55 0.85 -16.96
C TYR A 196 -13.61 -0.02 -17.66
N GLN A 197 -14.37 -0.81 -16.90
CA GLN A 197 -15.43 -1.68 -17.42
C GLN A 197 -16.55 -0.87 -18.08
N ARG A 198 -16.94 0.25 -17.46
CA ARG A 198 -17.95 1.16 -18.04
C ARG A 198 -17.51 1.70 -19.41
N ARG A 199 -16.28 2.20 -19.51
CA ARG A 199 -15.71 2.74 -20.75
C ARG A 199 -15.58 1.66 -21.82
N GLN A 200 -15.11 0.47 -21.46
CA GLN A 200 -15.03 -0.68 -22.36
C GLN A 200 -16.40 -1.07 -22.91
N ALA A 201 -17.45 -1.10 -22.07
CA ALA A 201 -18.82 -1.39 -22.48
C ALA A 201 -19.41 -0.31 -23.44
N GLN A 202 -18.91 0.92 -23.34
CA GLN A 202 -19.27 2.04 -24.24
C GLN A 202 -18.47 2.05 -25.55
N GLY A 203 -17.54 1.10 -25.74
CA GLY A 203 -16.68 1.05 -26.93
C GLY A 203 -15.57 2.10 -26.94
N GLU A 204 -15.31 2.74 -25.79
CA GLU A 204 -14.20 3.68 -25.69
C GLU A 204 -12.84 2.95 -25.68
N PRO A 205 -11.79 3.56 -26.23
CA PRO A 205 -10.45 2.98 -26.15
C PRO A 205 -9.97 2.91 -24.68
N VAL A 206 -9.67 1.72 -24.22
CA VAL A 206 -9.06 1.47 -22.91
C VAL A 206 -7.77 0.68 -23.09
N PRO A 207 -6.75 0.88 -22.22
CA PRO A 207 -5.54 0.07 -22.25
C PRO A 207 -5.88 -1.42 -22.08
N ASP A 208 -5.14 -2.30 -22.73
CA ASP A 208 -5.24 -3.74 -22.47
C ASP A 208 -4.57 -4.05 -21.12
N LEU A 209 -5.38 -4.18 -20.09
CA LEU A 209 -4.93 -4.46 -18.73
C LEU A 209 -5.67 -5.68 -18.17
N PRO A 210 -4.96 -6.72 -17.76
CA PRO A 210 -5.58 -7.86 -17.08
C PRO A 210 -6.24 -7.42 -15.77
N ALA A 211 -7.21 -8.19 -15.32
CA ALA A 211 -7.78 -8.04 -13.97
C ALA A 211 -6.94 -8.84 -12.97
N ALA A 212 -6.80 -8.31 -11.75
CA ALA A 212 -6.22 -9.02 -10.62
C ALA A 212 -7.21 -9.03 -9.45
N ASP A 213 -7.36 -10.18 -8.81
CA ASP A 213 -8.15 -10.32 -7.58
C ASP A 213 -7.39 -9.72 -6.40
N PRO A 214 -7.95 -8.75 -5.66
CA PRO A 214 -7.30 -8.21 -4.48
C PRO A 214 -7.01 -9.25 -3.39
N ALA A 215 -7.77 -10.34 -3.29
CA ALA A 215 -7.52 -11.41 -2.34
C ALA A 215 -6.24 -12.20 -2.71
N GLU A 216 -6.02 -12.48 -4.00
CA GLU A 216 -4.79 -13.11 -4.48
C GLU A 216 -3.57 -12.21 -4.25
N LEU A 217 -3.72 -10.89 -4.46
CA LEU A 217 -2.65 -9.92 -4.20
C LEU A 217 -2.28 -9.86 -2.70
N ALA A 218 -3.27 -9.95 -1.82
CA ALA A 218 -3.05 -10.00 -0.37
C ALA A 218 -2.38 -11.33 0.05
N GLU A 219 -2.72 -12.45 -0.59
CA GLU A 219 -2.07 -13.73 -0.36
C GLU A 219 -0.59 -13.70 -0.78
N ILE A 220 -0.26 -13.07 -1.91
CA ILE A 220 1.12 -12.88 -2.33
C ILE A 220 1.91 -12.08 -1.28
N LEU A 221 1.35 -10.98 -0.77
CA LEU A 221 1.99 -10.17 0.28
C LEU A 221 2.18 -10.97 1.57
N TRP A 222 1.21 -11.80 1.94
CA TRP A 222 1.32 -12.70 3.09
C TRP A 222 2.42 -13.74 2.90
N ASP A 223 2.47 -14.40 1.73
CA ASP A 223 3.52 -15.36 1.39
C ASP A 223 4.91 -14.72 1.43
N MET A 224 5.07 -13.53 0.86
CA MET A 224 6.31 -12.76 0.92
C MET A 224 6.73 -12.46 2.36
N HIS A 225 5.78 -12.02 3.21
CA HIS A 225 6.05 -11.70 4.63
C HIS A 225 6.44 -12.95 5.42
N THR A 226 5.75 -14.06 5.23
CA THR A 226 5.97 -15.27 6.03
C THR A 226 7.22 -16.05 5.60
N ARG A 227 7.47 -16.15 4.32
CA ARG A 227 8.65 -16.86 3.79
C ARG A 227 9.92 -16.01 3.78
N ARG A 228 9.80 -14.69 3.63
CA ARG A 228 10.92 -13.72 3.60
C ARG A 228 12.03 -14.10 2.61
N ASN A 229 11.67 -14.79 1.51
CA ASN A 229 12.62 -15.32 0.53
C ASN A 229 12.86 -14.39 -0.68
N ARG A 230 12.08 -13.31 -0.78
CA ARG A 230 12.19 -12.26 -1.80
C ARG A 230 11.67 -10.94 -1.27
N HIS A 231 12.19 -9.83 -1.74
CA HIS A 231 11.76 -8.47 -1.36
C HIS A 231 10.81 -7.85 -2.38
N GLU A 232 10.85 -8.30 -3.63
CA GLU A 232 10.04 -7.74 -4.72
C GLU A 232 9.29 -8.86 -5.45
N THR A 233 8.06 -8.55 -5.86
CA THR A 233 7.24 -9.42 -6.74
C THR A 233 6.47 -8.53 -7.71
N VAL A 234 6.39 -8.94 -8.98
CA VAL A 234 5.62 -8.25 -10.03
C VAL A 234 4.47 -9.15 -10.47
N VAL A 235 3.28 -8.58 -10.59
CA VAL A 235 2.05 -9.29 -11.00
C VAL A 235 1.35 -8.50 -12.11
N PRO A 236 0.93 -9.16 -13.19
CA PRO A 236 1.26 -10.53 -13.57
C PRO A 236 2.74 -10.71 -13.96
N THR A 237 3.21 -11.96 -13.93
CA THR A 237 4.56 -12.28 -14.42
C THR A 237 4.67 -11.88 -15.89
N GLY A 238 5.79 -11.30 -16.29
CA GLY A 238 6.03 -10.86 -17.68
C GLY A 238 5.45 -9.48 -18.03
N VAL A 239 4.72 -8.81 -17.14
CA VAL A 239 4.14 -7.47 -17.41
C VAL A 239 5.21 -6.39 -17.70
N LEU A 240 6.46 -6.68 -17.34
CA LEU A 240 7.60 -5.79 -17.60
C LEU A 240 8.35 -6.12 -18.88
N ASP A 241 8.02 -7.22 -19.57
CA ASP A 241 8.77 -7.72 -20.71
C ASP A 241 8.35 -7.07 -22.05
N GLY A 242 7.26 -6.25 -22.01
CA GLY A 242 6.67 -5.55 -23.16
C GLY A 242 7.19 -4.11 -23.37
#